data_c7a2111a1cae4457270c374a85989399
#
_entry.id   c7a2111a1cae4457270c374a85989399
#
_cell.length_a   1.000
_cell.length_b   1.000
_cell.length_c   1.000
_cell.angle_alpha   90.00
_cell.angle_beta   90.00
_cell.angle_gamma   90.00
#
_symmetry.space_group_name_H-M   'P 1'
#
loop_
_entity.id
_entity.type
_entity.pdbx_description
1 polymer ?
#
loop_
_entity_poly.entity_id
_entity_poly.type
_entity_poly.pdbx_seq_one_letter_code
_entity_poly.pdbx_strand_id
1 'polypeptide(L)'
;MAGLKGSNAYKACADFYAYETELRASTSASGDWTGYDDAINAKAQELAEQYGLKPEGQPLTFRTTRNLCDALGVERFVRNSQDVSIDVDQGFCRDSGNFFVLLRFAFPEDQGYEVTYTSGALYWNRQDTFSREYFTLEDRGDWVERNYTTSAGNTVLILTSPSQERGYIICDRGDALMTVWLDVNPELLSEDAGVVSAEYQHMTEKQLNMVADALDFAIQPNVPTQADVDAQAAPPQKATQNGYTLEVKSVETDGYVAQILIGITAPEDIVLSTEKPLHFANWRGMLVPADGSEAAFGPVNTLDDGDGKANTIDVLLTQSVTAKNTDAPFAAGSTWTLYLVDLVYSSTDETLTEGEWQFPISFGADNCDDRELELLTSPILMKAGTGWLPDGTDVVMEFPVSSFKLRKFSNKIVRDTAAETEEQRAESYTDFYRWNGHFICVVMKDGTRIELWDQENDSAIDLTQVDYVLLPDGTKLPVPAAQ
;
A
#
# COMPACT_ATOMS: atom_id res chain seq x y z
N MET A 1 2.19 -30.13 -12.71
CA MET A 1 1.05 -29.42 -13.35
C MET A 1 -0.17 -30.28 -13.66
N ALA A 2 -0.06 -31.40 -14.38
CA ALA A 2 -1.27 -32.15 -14.81
C ALA A 2 -2.22 -32.54 -13.64
N GLY A 3 -1.67 -32.99 -12.51
CA GLY A 3 -2.47 -33.30 -11.32
C GLY A 3 -3.18 -32.07 -10.73
N LEU A 4 -2.48 -30.94 -10.66
CA LEU A 4 -3.01 -29.69 -10.14
C LEU A 4 -4.16 -29.16 -10.99
N LYS A 5 -3.99 -29.08 -12.31
CA LYS A 5 -5.03 -28.69 -13.28
C LYS A 5 -6.26 -29.62 -13.25
N GLY A 6 -6.11 -30.83 -12.74
CA GLY A 6 -7.19 -31.80 -12.57
C GLY A 6 -8.10 -31.54 -11.37
N SER A 7 -7.64 -30.77 -10.37
CA SER A 7 -8.41 -30.53 -9.16
C SER A 7 -9.67 -29.69 -9.41
N ASN A 8 -10.70 -29.90 -8.60
CA ASN A 8 -11.94 -29.12 -8.69
C ASN A 8 -11.70 -27.66 -8.32
N ALA A 9 -10.85 -27.39 -7.32
CA ALA A 9 -10.49 -26.03 -6.91
C ALA A 9 -9.81 -25.26 -8.04
N TYR A 10 -8.86 -25.88 -8.77
CA TYR A 10 -8.22 -25.25 -9.92
C TYR A 10 -9.23 -24.90 -11.02
N LYS A 11 -10.09 -25.87 -11.39
CA LYS A 11 -11.11 -25.66 -12.45
C LYS A 11 -12.09 -24.56 -12.08
N ALA A 12 -12.59 -24.57 -10.84
CA ALA A 12 -13.52 -23.55 -10.36
C ALA A 12 -12.91 -22.15 -10.41
N CYS A 13 -11.67 -22.00 -9.99
CA CYS A 13 -10.97 -20.73 -10.03
C CYS A 13 -10.67 -20.28 -11.46
N ALA A 14 -10.28 -21.20 -12.36
CA ALA A 14 -10.07 -20.88 -13.78
C ALA A 14 -11.35 -20.40 -14.47
N ASP A 15 -12.49 -21.05 -14.20
CA ASP A 15 -13.80 -20.62 -14.70
C ASP A 15 -14.23 -19.27 -14.12
N PHE A 16 -13.88 -19.03 -12.86
CA PHE A 16 -14.14 -17.73 -12.21
C PHE A 16 -13.36 -16.61 -12.89
N TYR A 17 -12.08 -16.75 -13.15
CA TYR A 17 -11.26 -15.75 -13.84
C TYR A 17 -11.74 -15.46 -15.26
N ALA A 18 -12.17 -16.51 -15.98
CA ALA A 18 -12.75 -16.32 -17.31
C ALA A 18 -14.02 -15.45 -17.24
N TYR A 19 -14.91 -15.74 -16.30
CA TYR A 19 -16.13 -14.97 -16.08
C TYR A 19 -15.83 -13.53 -15.64
N GLU A 20 -14.94 -13.35 -14.65
CA GLU A 20 -14.56 -12.02 -14.16
C GLU A 20 -13.96 -11.15 -15.27
N THR A 21 -13.11 -11.72 -16.11
CA THR A 21 -12.48 -11.01 -17.24
C THR A 21 -13.53 -10.51 -18.21
N GLU A 22 -14.51 -11.34 -18.57
CA GLU A 22 -15.62 -10.95 -19.45
C GLU A 22 -16.52 -9.89 -18.82
N LEU A 23 -16.86 -10.06 -17.55
CA LEU A 23 -17.69 -9.10 -16.80
C LEU A 23 -17.00 -7.74 -16.70
N ARG A 24 -15.72 -7.74 -16.32
CA ARG A 24 -14.92 -6.51 -16.21
C ARG A 24 -14.81 -5.77 -17.55
N ALA A 25 -14.58 -6.50 -18.63
CA ALA A 25 -14.51 -5.90 -19.97
C ALA A 25 -15.87 -5.25 -20.38
N SER A 26 -16.99 -5.93 -20.11
CA SER A 26 -18.32 -5.40 -20.42
C SER A 26 -18.70 -4.20 -19.55
N THR A 27 -18.39 -4.26 -18.26
CA THR A 27 -18.62 -3.18 -17.28
C THR A 27 -17.78 -1.94 -17.62
N SER A 28 -16.50 -2.14 -17.94
CA SER A 28 -15.63 -1.03 -18.37
C SER A 28 -16.10 -0.37 -19.66
N ALA A 29 -16.60 -1.16 -20.62
CA ALA A 29 -17.13 -0.62 -21.89
C ALA A 29 -18.42 0.19 -21.70
N SER A 30 -19.26 -0.18 -20.73
CA SER A 30 -20.48 0.55 -20.38
C SER A 30 -20.27 1.72 -19.43
N GLY A 31 -19.21 1.67 -18.62
CA GLY A 31 -18.95 2.59 -17.49
C GLY A 31 -19.90 2.40 -16.30
N ASP A 32 -20.77 1.38 -16.33
CA ASP A 32 -21.73 1.09 -15.26
C ASP A 32 -21.23 -0.08 -14.39
N TRP A 33 -20.76 0.21 -13.19
CA TRP A 33 -20.28 -0.73 -12.19
C TRP A 33 -21.34 -1.19 -11.20
N THR A 34 -22.58 -0.75 -11.37
CA THR A 34 -23.69 -1.13 -10.48
C THR A 34 -23.91 -2.65 -10.52
N GLY A 35 -23.87 -3.29 -9.35
CA GLY A 35 -24.09 -4.73 -9.22
C GLY A 35 -22.90 -5.62 -9.65
N TYR A 36 -21.74 -5.04 -9.96
CA TYR A 36 -20.53 -5.81 -10.30
C TYR A 36 -20.14 -6.79 -9.19
N ASP A 37 -20.05 -6.31 -7.95
CA ASP A 37 -19.68 -7.13 -6.80
C ASP A 37 -20.71 -8.23 -6.50
N ASP A 38 -22.00 -7.92 -6.65
CA ASP A 38 -23.07 -8.91 -6.48
C ASP A 38 -22.96 -10.03 -7.52
N ALA A 39 -22.67 -9.70 -8.77
CA ALA A 39 -22.49 -10.67 -9.86
C ALA A 39 -21.25 -11.56 -9.61
N ILE A 40 -20.14 -10.97 -9.16
CA ILE A 40 -18.91 -11.68 -8.78
C ILE A 40 -19.17 -12.64 -7.61
N ASN A 41 -19.87 -12.18 -6.56
CA ASN A 41 -20.20 -13.01 -5.40
C ASN A 41 -21.15 -14.16 -5.76
N ALA A 42 -22.17 -13.90 -6.58
CA ALA A 42 -23.10 -14.92 -7.05
C ALA A 42 -22.37 -15.99 -7.89
N LYS A 43 -21.44 -15.57 -8.76
CA LYS A 43 -20.66 -16.51 -9.58
C LYS A 43 -19.72 -17.37 -8.75
N ALA A 44 -19.09 -16.81 -7.75
CA ALA A 44 -18.24 -17.56 -6.82
C ALA A 44 -19.02 -18.65 -6.10
N GLN A 45 -20.24 -18.35 -5.64
CA GLN A 45 -21.12 -19.34 -5.01
C GLN A 45 -21.58 -20.43 -5.99
N GLU A 46 -22.01 -20.05 -7.19
CA GLU A 46 -22.40 -20.99 -8.26
C GLU A 46 -21.28 -22.00 -8.56
N LEU A 47 -20.04 -21.49 -8.73
CA LEU A 47 -18.89 -22.34 -9.03
C LEU A 47 -18.50 -23.26 -7.86
N ALA A 48 -18.59 -22.76 -6.62
CA ALA A 48 -18.40 -23.63 -5.46
C ALA A 48 -19.36 -24.81 -5.48
N GLU A 49 -20.65 -24.56 -5.68
CA GLU A 49 -21.67 -25.61 -5.77
C GLU A 49 -21.45 -26.55 -6.98
N GLN A 50 -21.16 -26.00 -8.16
CA GLN A 50 -20.90 -26.75 -9.39
C GLN A 50 -19.76 -27.74 -9.24
N TYR A 51 -18.68 -27.36 -8.56
CA TYR A 51 -17.49 -28.17 -8.39
C TYR A 51 -17.47 -28.95 -7.07
N GLY A 52 -18.54 -28.87 -6.26
CA GLY A 52 -18.65 -29.58 -4.98
C GLY A 52 -17.66 -29.09 -3.94
N LEU A 53 -17.34 -27.81 -3.96
CA LEU A 53 -16.46 -27.13 -3.01
C LEU A 53 -17.28 -26.44 -1.93
N LYS A 54 -16.67 -26.25 -0.76
CA LYS A 54 -17.20 -25.32 0.24
C LYS A 54 -17.13 -23.90 -0.28
N PRO A 55 -18.01 -22.98 0.19
CA PRO A 55 -17.90 -21.57 -0.12
C PRO A 55 -16.54 -20.98 0.30
N GLU A 56 -16.15 -19.89 -0.33
CA GLU A 56 -14.89 -19.18 -0.06
C GLU A 56 -14.77 -18.72 1.41
N GLY A 57 -15.89 -18.51 2.07
CA GLY A 57 -15.94 -17.97 3.43
C GLY A 57 -15.90 -16.44 3.50
N GLN A 58 -16.10 -15.94 4.70
CA GLN A 58 -16.06 -14.49 4.95
C GLN A 58 -14.64 -14.06 5.31
N PRO A 59 -14.22 -12.86 4.88
CA PRO A 59 -12.94 -12.30 5.28
C PRO A 59 -12.91 -12.06 6.79
N LEU A 60 -11.79 -12.40 7.43
CA LEU A 60 -11.49 -12.15 8.83
C LEU A 60 -10.37 -11.11 8.91
N THR A 61 -10.64 -10.00 9.59
CA THR A 61 -9.70 -8.89 9.69
C THR A 61 -8.96 -8.94 11.02
N PHE A 62 -7.67 -9.25 10.96
CA PHE A 62 -6.77 -9.20 12.10
C PHE A 62 -6.06 -7.85 12.17
N ARG A 63 -5.86 -7.35 13.38
CA ARG A 63 -5.24 -6.02 13.61
C ARG A 63 -3.75 -6.00 13.27
N THR A 64 -3.08 -7.14 13.41
CA THR A 64 -1.67 -7.29 13.11
C THR A 64 -1.39 -8.64 12.48
N THR A 65 -0.31 -8.76 11.73
CA THR A 65 0.17 -10.04 11.20
C THR A 65 0.43 -11.06 12.32
N ARG A 66 0.91 -10.60 13.48
CA ARG A 66 1.10 -11.46 14.64
C ARG A 66 -0.23 -12.07 15.14
N ASN A 67 -1.28 -11.25 15.25
CA ASN A 67 -2.60 -11.77 15.66
C ASN A 67 -3.13 -12.80 14.66
N LEU A 68 -2.89 -12.59 13.36
CA LEU A 68 -3.20 -13.58 12.33
C LEU A 68 -2.38 -14.87 12.53
N CYS A 69 -1.07 -14.77 12.72
CA CYS A 69 -0.20 -15.93 12.94
C CYS A 69 -0.62 -16.71 14.22
N ASP A 70 -0.95 -16.00 15.29
CA ASP A 70 -1.43 -16.60 16.55
C ASP A 70 -2.76 -17.36 16.33
N ALA A 71 -3.70 -16.78 15.58
CA ALA A 71 -4.97 -17.44 15.24
C ALA A 71 -4.78 -18.65 14.32
N LEU A 72 -3.88 -18.56 13.35
CA LEU A 72 -3.49 -19.67 12.49
C LEU A 72 -2.71 -20.76 13.26
N GLY A 73 -2.22 -20.47 14.47
CA GLY A 73 -1.33 -21.37 15.21
C GLY A 73 0.02 -21.60 14.53
N VAL A 74 0.45 -20.63 13.73
CA VAL A 74 1.70 -20.70 12.95
C VAL A 74 2.70 -19.71 13.55
N GLU A 75 3.76 -20.22 14.15
CA GLU A 75 4.81 -19.37 14.72
C GLU A 75 5.60 -18.66 13.61
N ARG A 76 5.86 -19.36 12.50
CA ARG A 76 6.63 -18.85 11.37
C ARG A 76 6.19 -19.52 10.07
N PHE A 77 6.14 -18.78 8.99
CA PHE A 77 6.00 -19.33 7.63
C PHE A 77 7.34 -19.71 7.01
N VAL A 78 8.42 -19.27 7.63
CA VAL A 78 9.80 -19.39 7.12
C VAL A 78 10.72 -19.98 8.18
N ARG A 79 11.75 -20.68 7.72
CA ARG A 79 12.85 -21.15 8.54
C ARG A 79 13.98 -20.13 8.49
N ASN A 80 14.77 -20.03 9.54
CA ASN A 80 15.97 -19.20 9.50
C ASN A 80 16.89 -19.69 8.38
N SER A 81 17.25 -18.81 7.47
CA SER A 81 18.19 -19.04 6.38
C SER A 81 19.28 -17.97 6.43
N GLN A 82 20.50 -18.35 6.03
CA GLN A 82 21.61 -17.39 5.86
C GLN A 82 21.64 -16.86 4.41
N ASP A 83 20.92 -17.52 3.51
CA ASP A 83 20.96 -17.26 2.07
C ASP A 83 19.83 -16.35 1.61
N VAL A 84 18.77 -16.22 2.40
CA VAL A 84 17.64 -15.33 2.13
C VAL A 84 16.97 -14.93 3.45
N SER A 85 16.70 -13.65 3.63
CA SER A 85 15.81 -13.13 4.67
C SER A 85 14.41 -13.03 4.11
N ILE A 86 13.41 -13.44 4.87
CA ILE A 86 12.01 -13.40 4.46
C ILE A 86 11.21 -12.76 5.58
N ASP A 87 10.67 -11.58 5.32
CA ASP A 87 9.80 -10.85 6.23
C ASP A 87 8.35 -10.96 5.81
N VAL A 88 7.44 -11.01 6.78
CA VAL A 88 5.99 -11.06 6.56
C VAL A 88 5.44 -9.66 6.76
N ASP A 89 5.08 -8.98 5.67
CA ASP A 89 4.60 -7.61 5.73
C ASP A 89 3.13 -7.53 6.19
N GLN A 90 2.27 -8.34 5.60
CA GLN A 90 0.83 -8.28 5.81
C GLN A 90 0.19 -9.63 5.57
N GLY A 91 -0.97 -9.88 6.18
CA GLY A 91 -1.69 -11.14 5.97
C GLY A 91 -3.19 -10.96 6.00
N PHE A 92 -3.88 -11.80 5.21
CA PHE A 92 -5.32 -11.85 5.10
C PHE A 92 -5.78 -13.29 5.23
N CYS A 93 -6.91 -13.52 5.89
CA CYS A 93 -7.50 -14.85 5.94
C CYS A 93 -9.02 -14.81 5.87
N ARG A 94 -9.60 -15.98 5.67
CA ARG A 94 -11.04 -16.21 5.66
C ARG A 94 -11.40 -17.27 6.68
N ASP A 95 -12.64 -17.26 7.15
CA ASP A 95 -13.19 -18.28 8.07
C ASP A 95 -13.25 -19.69 7.44
N SER A 96 -13.02 -19.79 6.14
CA SER A 96 -12.81 -21.08 5.43
C SER A 96 -11.43 -21.70 5.70
N GLY A 97 -10.48 -20.94 6.26
CA GLY A 97 -9.09 -21.34 6.47
C GLY A 97 -8.18 -21.11 5.26
N ASN A 98 -8.66 -20.42 4.23
CA ASN A 98 -7.82 -19.87 3.18
C ASN A 98 -7.17 -18.59 3.69
N PHE A 99 -5.89 -18.39 3.38
CA PHE A 99 -5.20 -17.13 3.70
C PHE A 99 -4.08 -16.85 2.70
N PHE A 100 -3.65 -15.61 2.67
CA PHE A 100 -2.37 -15.24 2.08
C PHE A 100 -1.61 -14.27 2.97
N VAL A 101 -0.29 -14.26 2.83
CA VAL A 101 0.60 -13.30 3.46
C VAL A 101 1.52 -12.70 2.42
N LEU A 102 1.67 -11.38 2.46
CA LEU A 102 2.64 -10.67 1.64
C LEU A 102 4.02 -10.85 2.26
N LEU A 103 5.00 -11.13 1.42
CA LEU A 103 6.36 -11.44 1.82
C LEU A 103 7.32 -10.48 1.14
N ARG A 104 8.35 -10.07 1.88
CA ARG A 104 9.52 -9.41 1.33
C ARG A 104 10.70 -10.36 1.44
N PHE A 105 11.42 -10.51 0.36
CA PHE A 105 12.61 -11.36 0.27
C PHE A 105 13.84 -10.48 0.11
N ALA A 106 14.84 -10.69 0.94
CA ALA A 106 16.14 -10.06 0.81
C ALA A 106 17.21 -11.13 0.56
N PHE A 107 17.93 -10.99 -0.55
CA PHE A 107 19.02 -11.89 -0.93
C PHE A 107 20.34 -11.19 -0.64
N PRO A 108 21.14 -11.68 0.36
CA PRO A 108 22.48 -11.15 0.59
C PRO A 108 23.36 -11.46 -0.61
N GLU A 109 24.06 -10.48 -1.11
CA GLU A 109 24.95 -10.66 -2.26
C GLU A 109 26.28 -11.31 -1.90
N ASP A 110 26.68 -12.23 -2.74
CA ASP A 110 27.98 -12.91 -2.70
C ASP A 110 29.11 -11.99 -3.18
N GLN A 111 29.20 -10.74 -2.91
CA GLN A 111 30.40 -9.91 -3.15
C GLN A 111 30.16 -8.37 -3.15
N GLY A 112 29.56 -7.84 -2.10
CA GLY A 112 29.75 -6.41 -1.80
C GLY A 112 28.87 -5.42 -2.58
N TYR A 113 27.75 -5.87 -3.09
CA TYR A 113 26.69 -5.05 -3.66
C TYR A 113 25.45 -5.02 -2.76
N GLU A 114 24.58 -4.05 -2.96
CA GLU A 114 23.37 -3.83 -2.18
C GLU A 114 22.43 -5.04 -2.18
N VAL A 115 21.72 -5.22 -1.07
CA VAL A 115 20.73 -6.29 -0.90
C VAL A 115 19.63 -6.15 -1.95
N THR A 116 19.42 -7.20 -2.75
CA THR A 116 18.31 -7.20 -3.71
C THR A 116 17.03 -7.58 -3.00
N TYR A 117 16.07 -6.68 -2.98
CA TYR A 117 14.75 -6.92 -2.44
C TYR A 117 13.77 -7.35 -3.52
N THR A 118 12.94 -8.31 -3.19
CA THR A 118 11.87 -8.80 -4.03
C THR A 118 10.62 -8.97 -3.19
N SER A 119 9.49 -8.51 -3.69
CA SER A 119 8.20 -8.77 -3.09
C SER A 119 7.58 -10.05 -3.63
N GLY A 120 6.68 -10.64 -2.85
CA GLY A 120 5.94 -11.83 -3.23
C GLY A 120 4.79 -12.08 -2.27
N ALA A 121 4.12 -13.21 -2.45
CA ALA A 121 3.09 -13.64 -1.52
C ALA A 121 3.06 -15.18 -1.38
N LEU A 122 2.74 -15.61 -0.17
CA LEU A 122 2.44 -17.00 0.14
C LEU A 122 0.93 -17.14 0.24
N TYR A 123 0.35 -18.05 -0.55
CA TYR A 123 -1.05 -18.42 -0.53
C TYR A 123 -1.20 -19.82 0.07
N TRP A 124 -2.15 -19.96 0.96
CA TRP A 124 -2.62 -21.23 1.49
C TRP A 124 -4.07 -21.42 1.09
N ASN A 125 -4.31 -22.33 0.15
CA ASN A 125 -5.63 -22.60 -0.38
C ASN A 125 -6.05 -24.03 -0.07
N ARG A 126 -7.09 -24.22 0.70
CA ARG A 126 -7.69 -25.53 0.96
C ARG A 126 -8.27 -26.09 -0.33
N GLN A 127 -8.02 -27.39 -0.59
CA GLN A 127 -8.49 -28.02 -1.83
C GLN A 127 -9.99 -28.39 -1.81
N ASP A 128 -10.62 -28.35 -0.65
CA ASP A 128 -12.07 -28.59 -0.48
C ASP A 128 -12.91 -27.29 -0.46
N THR A 129 -12.27 -26.12 -0.69
CA THR A 129 -12.90 -24.82 -0.60
C THR A 129 -12.67 -24.02 -1.90
N PHE A 130 -13.69 -23.29 -2.35
CA PHE A 130 -13.52 -22.32 -3.42
C PHE A 130 -12.64 -21.18 -2.94
N SER A 131 -11.75 -20.68 -3.80
CA SER A 131 -10.95 -19.49 -3.55
C SER A 131 -10.75 -18.73 -4.85
N ARG A 132 -11.03 -17.42 -4.86
CA ARG A 132 -10.70 -16.52 -5.98
C ARG A 132 -9.19 -16.38 -6.16
N GLU A 133 -8.44 -16.60 -5.11
CA GLU A 133 -6.99 -16.49 -5.07
C GLU A 133 -6.30 -17.86 -5.20
N TYR A 134 -7.04 -18.89 -5.63
CA TYR A 134 -6.44 -20.18 -5.92
C TYR A 134 -5.48 -20.04 -7.10
N PHE A 135 -4.35 -20.72 -7.00
CA PHE A 135 -3.35 -20.68 -8.06
C PHE A 135 -3.93 -21.19 -9.39
N THR A 136 -3.92 -20.31 -10.39
CA THR A 136 -4.21 -20.63 -11.78
C THR A 136 -3.09 -20.11 -12.67
N LEU A 137 -2.68 -20.91 -13.63
CA LEU A 137 -1.78 -20.44 -14.68
C LEU A 137 -2.59 -19.78 -15.78
N GLU A 138 -2.28 -18.53 -16.06
CA GLU A 138 -2.67 -17.94 -17.32
C GLU A 138 -2.00 -18.69 -18.48
N ASP A 139 -2.76 -18.98 -19.54
CA ASP A 139 -2.26 -19.69 -20.73
C ASP A 139 -1.32 -18.80 -21.59
N ARG A 140 -0.35 -18.16 -20.98
CA ARG A 140 0.68 -17.34 -21.65
C ARG A 140 1.98 -18.10 -21.91
N GLY A 141 1.89 -19.31 -22.31
CA GLY A 141 2.66 -20.11 -23.26
C GLY A 141 4.11 -20.52 -22.94
N ASP A 142 4.86 -19.88 -22.05
CA ASP A 142 6.32 -20.14 -21.92
C ASP A 142 6.75 -20.65 -20.53
N TRP A 143 5.85 -21.23 -19.77
CA TRP A 143 6.14 -21.78 -18.45
C TRP A 143 7.08 -22.99 -18.50
N VAL A 144 8.20 -22.90 -17.78
CA VAL A 144 9.14 -23.98 -17.55
C VAL A 144 8.84 -24.62 -16.18
N GLU A 145 8.57 -25.92 -16.20
CA GLU A 145 8.25 -26.70 -15.00
C GLU A 145 9.46 -27.53 -14.57
N ARG A 146 9.79 -27.52 -13.27
CA ARG A 146 10.74 -28.44 -12.68
C ARG A 146 10.34 -28.84 -11.26
N ASN A 147 10.64 -30.08 -10.90
CA ASN A 147 10.55 -30.54 -9.52
C ASN A 147 11.84 -30.19 -8.78
N TYR A 148 11.70 -29.73 -7.54
CA TYR A 148 12.81 -29.43 -6.65
C TYR A 148 12.59 -30.11 -5.30
N THR A 149 13.62 -30.77 -4.76
CA THR A 149 13.57 -31.30 -3.41
C THR A 149 14.35 -30.37 -2.50
N THR A 150 13.62 -29.75 -1.56
CA THR A 150 14.20 -28.80 -0.61
C THR A 150 15.21 -29.48 0.33
N SER A 151 16.07 -28.69 0.95
CA SER A 151 17.00 -29.14 1.98
C SER A 151 16.29 -29.86 3.15
N ALA A 152 15.02 -29.53 3.40
CA ALA A 152 14.17 -30.19 4.38
C ALA A 152 13.49 -31.46 3.89
N GLY A 153 13.71 -31.88 2.63
CA GLY A 153 13.16 -33.08 2.03
C GLY A 153 11.77 -32.95 1.44
N ASN A 154 11.20 -31.74 1.35
CA ASN A 154 9.92 -31.54 0.68
C ASN A 154 10.10 -31.49 -0.84
N THR A 155 9.19 -32.09 -1.59
CA THR A 155 9.16 -31.98 -3.05
C THR A 155 8.19 -30.87 -3.43
N VAL A 156 8.69 -29.88 -4.17
CA VAL A 156 7.92 -28.75 -4.68
C VAL A 156 8.02 -28.67 -6.20
N LEU A 157 7.00 -28.09 -6.82
CA LEU A 157 7.01 -27.75 -8.23
C LEU A 157 7.44 -26.28 -8.35
N ILE A 158 8.47 -25.99 -9.12
CA ILE A 158 8.89 -24.64 -9.45
C ILE A 158 8.49 -24.34 -10.89
N LEU A 159 7.84 -23.20 -11.08
CA LEU A 159 7.47 -22.69 -12.38
C LEU A 159 8.18 -21.37 -12.61
N THR A 160 8.76 -21.20 -13.80
CA THR A 160 9.35 -19.93 -14.23
C THR A 160 8.87 -19.58 -15.62
N SER A 161 8.73 -18.28 -15.90
CA SER A 161 8.45 -17.78 -17.23
C SER A 161 9.50 -16.75 -17.60
N PRO A 162 10.26 -16.97 -18.67
CA PRO A 162 11.25 -15.99 -19.16
C PRO A 162 10.63 -14.64 -19.56
N SER A 163 9.36 -14.63 -19.93
CA SER A 163 8.66 -13.41 -20.40
C SER A 163 7.90 -12.66 -19.31
N GLN A 164 7.76 -13.22 -18.09
CA GLN A 164 6.84 -12.69 -17.07
C GLN A 164 7.53 -12.34 -15.77
N GLU A 165 8.74 -12.06 -15.64
CA GLU A 165 9.42 -11.62 -14.40
C GLU A 165 8.86 -12.23 -13.09
N ARG A 166 8.27 -13.44 -13.17
CA ARG A 166 7.61 -14.15 -12.08
C ARG A 166 8.07 -15.57 -11.95
N GLY A 167 8.22 -16.03 -10.72
CA GLY A 167 8.43 -17.42 -10.37
C GLY A 167 7.41 -17.89 -9.35
N TYR A 168 7.04 -19.17 -9.43
CA TYR A 168 6.14 -19.81 -8.47
C TYR A 168 6.82 -21.04 -7.85
N ILE A 169 6.64 -21.19 -6.54
CA ILE A 169 6.99 -22.40 -5.79
C ILE A 169 5.67 -22.99 -5.28
N ILE A 170 5.37 -24.22 -5.67
CA ILE A 170 4.09 -24.84 -5.39
C ILE A 170 4.31 -26.16 -4.64
N CYS A 171 3.67 -26.29 -3.49
CA CYS A 171 3.63 -27.51 -2.70
C CYS A 171 2.18 -28.01 -2.58
N ASP A 172 1.88 -29.13 -3.21
CA ASP A 172 0.60 -29.83 -3.05
C ASP A 172 0.68 -30.74 -1.83
N ARG A 173 -0.12 -30.45 -0.82
CA ARG A 173 -0.20 -31.19 0.43
C ARG A 173 -1.36 -32.19 0.47
N GLY A 174 -2.19 -32.23 -0.57
CA GLY A 174 -3.37 -33.06 -0.66
C GLY A 174 -4.62 -32.43 -0.03
N ASP A 175 -4.50 -31.79 1.13
CA ASP A 175 -5.59 -31.05 1.79
C ASP A 175 -5.58 -29.55 1.46
N ALA A 176 -4.41 -29.02 1.16
CA ALA A 176 -4.19 -27.65 0.76
C ALA A 176 -3.10 -27.52 -0.30
N LEU A 177 -3.17 -26.45 -1.07
CA LEU A 177 -2.13 -25.99 -1.98
C LEU A 177 -1.43 -24.79 -1.35
N MET A 178 -0.14 -24.93 -1.09
CA MET A 178 0.72 -23.83 -0.69
C MET A 178 1.44 -23.33 -1.93
N THR A 179 1.22 -22.06 -2.27
CA THR A 179 1.84 -21.43 -3.43
C THR A 179 2.56 -20.16 -2.99
N VAL A 180 3.80 -20.03 -3.41
CA VAL A 180 4.55 -18.78 -3.23
C VAL A 180 4.88 -18.23 -4.60
N TRP A 181 4.52 -17.00 -4.86
CA TRP A 181 4.99 -16.27 -6.01
C TRP A 181 5.98 -15.20 -5.58
N LEU A 182 6.88 -14.87 -6.46
CA LEU A 182 7.95 -13.91 -6.27
C LEU A 182 7.95 -12.97 -7.48
N ASP A 183 8.03 -11.68 -7.20
CA ASP A 183 8.07 -10.63 -8.22
C ASP A 183 9.34 -9.79 -8.00
N VAL A 184 10.00 -9.37 -9.07
CA VAL A 184 11.07 -8.38 -9.00
C VAL A 184 10.40 -7.02 -8.96
N ASN A 185 10.62 -6.25 -7.91
CA ASN A 185 10.09 -4.89 -7.84
C ASN A 185 10.96 -3.96 -8.70
N PRO A 186 10.49 -3.54 -9.90
CA PRO A 186 11.25 -2.66 -10.79
C PRO A 186 11.48 -1.27 -10.18
N GLU A 187 10.70 -0.85 -9.18
CA GLU A 187 10.84 0.45 -8.52
C GLU A 187 12.03 0.53 -7.56
N LEU A 188 12.51 -0.62 -7.07
CA LEU A 188 13.75 -0.69 -6.29
C LEU A 188 15.01 -0.62 -7.16
N LEU A 189 14.84 -0.69 -8.48
CA LEU A 189 15.88 -0.45 -9.46
C LEU A 189 15.91 1.06 -9.73
N SER A 190 16.55 1.84 -8.86
CA SER A 190 16.65 3.29 -9.08
C SER A 190 17.27 3.58 -10.45
N GLU A 191 16.73 4.57 -11.17
CA GLU A 191 17.27 5.03 -12.47
C GLU A 191 18.75 5.47 -12.38
N ASP A 192 19.24 5.72 -11.17
CA ASP A 192 20.62 6.08 -10.86
C ASP A 192 21.55 4.86 -10.67
N ALA A 193 21.02 3.66 -10.48
CA ALA A 193 21.81 2.44 -10.48
C ALA A 193 22.21 2.11 -11.92
N GLY A 194 23.32 2.65 -12.37
CA GLY A 194 23.81 2.45 -13.72
C GLY A 194 23.80 0.97 -14.10
N VAL A 195 22.99 0.64 -15.10
CA VAL A 195 22.90 -0.67 -15.74
C VAL A 195 22.41 -1.77 -14.79
N VAL A 196 21.11 -1.83 -14.58
CA VAL A 196 20.48 -3.09 -14.20
C VAL A 196 20.77 -4.08 -15.31
N SER A 197 21.61 -5.08 -15.05
CA SER A 197 21.86 -6.12 -16.03
C SER A 197 20.56 -6.88 -16.25
N ALA A 198 20.30 -7.33 -17.46
CA ALA A 198 19.12 -8.14 -17.79
C ALA A 198 18.97 -9.40 -16.91
N GLU A 199 20.02 -9.82 -16.21
CA GLU A 199 20.04 -10.91 -15.22
C GLU A 199 19.21 -10.63 -13.95
N TYR A 200 18.99 -9.37 -13.58
CA TYR A 200 18.17 -9.00 -12.41
C TYR A 200 16.68 -8.81 -12.72
N GLN A 201 16.31 -8.79 -13.99
CA GLN A 201 14.90 -8.71 -14.41
C GLN A 201 14.14 -10.03 -14.25
N HIS A 202 14.84 -11.14 -14.07
CA HIS A 202 14.26 -12.45 -13.90
C HIS A 202 14.79 -13.11 -12.64
N MET A 203 13.89 -13.68 -11.81
CA MET A 203 14.33 -14.48 -10.71
C MET A 203 15.22 -15.61 -11.19
N THR A 204 16.39 -15.68 -10.64
CA THR A 204 17.32 -16.76 -10.95
C THR A 204 16.80 -18.08 -10.35
N GLU A 205 17.12 -19.19 -10.99
CA GLU A 205 16.86 -20.52 -10.43
C GLU A 205 17.45 -20.69 -9.03
N LYS A 206 18.62 -20.09 -8.78
CA LYS A 206 19.28 -20.09 -7.48
C LYS A 206 18.42 -19.40 -6.42
N GLN A 207 17.88 -18.20 -6.69
CA GLN A 207 17.00 -17.46 -5.77
C GLN A 207 15.72 -18.22 -5.44
N LEU A 208 15.06 -18.82 -6.44
CA LEU A 208 13.89 -19.67 -6.20
C LEU A 208 14.21 -20.87 -5.32
N ASN A 209 15.37 -21.50 -5.49
CA ASN A 209 15.81 -22.62 -4.64
C ASN A 209 16.07 -22.14 -3.20
N MET A 210 16.73 -20.98 -3.01
CA MET A 210 16.98 -20.40 -1.69
C MET A 210 15.65 -20.12 -0.95
N VAL A 211 14.67 -19.54 -1.63
CA VAL A 211 13.34 -19.32 -1.06
C VAL A 211 12.67 -20.65 -0.73
N ALA A 212 12.68 -21.63 -1.65
CA ALA A 212 12.09 -22.94 -1.41
C ALA A 212 12.72 -23.65 -0.19
N ASP A 213 14.02 -23.49 0.02
CA ASP A 213 14.72 -24.07 1.19
C ASP A 213 14.39 -23.34 2.49
N ALA A 214 14.07 -22.06 2.44
CA ALA A 214 13.73 -21.24 3.60
C ALA A 214 12.26 -21.35 4.02
N LEU A 215 11.35 -21.77 3.13
CA LEU A 215 9.93 -21.92 3.46
C LEU A 215 9.66 -23.15 4.34
N ASP A 216 8.72 -23.01 5.27
CA ASP A 216 8.24 -24.12 6.08
C ASP A 216 6.99 -24.77 5.47
N PHE A 217 7.20 -25.79 4.65
CA PHE A 217 6.11 -26.57 4.05
C PHE A 217 5.43 -27.54 5.02
N ALA A 218 5.88 -27.65 6.27
CA ALA A 218 5.30 -28.52 7.27
C ALA A 218 4.21 -27.85 8.13
N ILE A 219 3.96 -26.56 7.94
CA ILE A 219 2.93 -25.83 8.68
C ILE A 219 1.57 -26.52 8.57
N GLN A 220 0.79 -26.48 9.63
CA GLN A 220 -0.59 -26.98 9.68
C GLN A 220 -1.47 -25.90 10.31
N PRO A 221 -1.90 -24.92 9.51
CA PRO A 221 -2.66 -23.79 10.02
C PRO A 221 -4.01 -24.23 10.58
N ASN A 222 -4.40 -23.63 11.70
CA ASN A 222 -5.77 -23.71 12.18
C ASN A 222 -6.72 -23.01 11.18
N VAL A 223 -8.01 -23.25 11.34
CA VAL A 223 -9.05 -22.46 10.67
C VAL A 223 -9.48 -21.35 11.61
N PRO A 224 -9.10 -20.08 11.36
CA PRO A 224 -9.47 -18.96 12.21
C PRO A 224 -10.99 -18.73 12.20
N THR A 225 -11.49 -18.13 13.27
CA THR A 225 -12.92 -17.83 13.45
C THR A 225 -13.13 -16.36 13.79
N GLN A 226 -14.37 -15.88 13.71
CA GLN A 226 -14.73 -14.55 14.20
C GLN A 226 -14.40 -14.39 15.70
N ALA A 227 -14.49 -15.46 16.49
CA ALA A 227 -14.12 -15.42 17.90
C ALA A 227 -12.61 -15.13 18.10
N ASP A 228 -11.74 -15.59 17.20
CA ASP A 228 -10.30 -15.27 17.24
C ASP A 228 -10.07 -13.78 16.92
N VAL A 229 -10.84 -13.22 15.98
CA VAL A 229 -10.82 -11.76 15.69
C VAL A 229 -11.29 -10.96 16.91
N ASP A 230 -12.39 -11.37 17.54
CA ASP A 230 -12.96 -10.67 18.70
C ASP A 230 -12.05 -10.77 19.94
N ALA A 231 -11.31 -11.86 20.08
CA ALA A 231 -10.41 -12.11 21.21
C ALA A 231 -9.03 -11.44 21.06
N GLN A 232 -8.68 -10.95 19.86
CA GLN A 232 -7.35 -10.38 19.66
C GLN A 232 -7.11 -9.15 20.55
N ALA A 233 -5.95 -9.11 21.20
CA ALA A 233 -5.55 -7.97 22.00
C ALA A 233 -5.47 -6.70 21.14
N ALA A 234 -5.91 -5.57 21.70
CA ALA A 234 -5.63 -4.28 21.07
C ALA A 234 -4.10 -4.08 21.08
N PRO A 235 -3.47 -3.82 19.94
CA PRO A 235 -2.03 -3.57 19.93
C PRO A 235 -1.73 -2.33 20.79
N PRO A 236 -0.59 -2.32 21.47
CA PRO A 236 -0.19 -1.18 22.27
C PRO A 236 0.04 0.04 21.37
N GLN A 237 -0.34 1.24 21.85
CA GLN A 237 0.05 2.51 21.22
C GLN A 237 1.53 2.83 21.40
N LYS A 238 2.26 1.95 22.07
CA LYS A 238 3.69 2.04 22.37
C LYS A 238 4.32 0.66 22.29
N ALA A 239 5.42 0.55 21.55
CA ALA A 239 6.13 -0.71 21.37
C ALA A 239 7.64 -0.48 21.39
N THR A 240 8.38 -1.44 21.97
CA THR A 240 9.84 -1.38 22.10
C THR A 240 10.48 -2.57 21.41
N GLN A 241 11.42 -2.31 20.50
CA GLN A 241 12.25 -3.32 19.84
C GLN A 241 13.71 -2.83 19.78
N ASN A 242 14.66 -3.72 19.98
CA ASN A 242 16.09 -3.43 19.93
C ASN A 242 16.54 -2.21 20.76
N GLY A 243 15.84 -1.93 21.87
CA GLY A 243 16.10 -0.77 22.72
C GLY A 243 15.45 0.54 22.28
N TYR A 244 14.80 0.56 21.12
CA TYR A 244 14.05 1.72 20.63
C TYR A 244 12.57 1.56 20.95
N THR A 245 11.98 2.62 21.48
CA THR A 245 10.54 2.68 21.79
C THR A 245 9.87 3.68 20.87
N LEU A 246 8.85 3.22 20.17
CA LEU A 246 7.97 4.05 19.36
C LEU A 246 6.61 4.19 20.05
N GLU A 247 6.03 5.38 20.03
CA GLU A 247 4.75 5.71 20.65
C GLU A 247 3.90 6.58 19.74
N VAL A 248 2.69 6.17 19.42
CA VAL A 248 1.70 7.02 18.73
C VAL A 248 1.22 8.08 19.71
N LYS A 249 1.66 9.33 19.52
CA LYS A 249 1.31 10.47 20.38
C LYS A 249 -0.02 11.12 19.99
N SER A 250 -0.26 11.29 18.69
CA SER A 250 -1.51 11.83 18.17
C SER A 250 -1.83 11.32 16.78
N VAL A 251 -3.09 11.35 16.45
CA VAL A 251 -3.65 11.02 15.14
C VAL A 251 -4.71 12.05 14.80
N GLU A 252 -4.58 12.68 13.64
CA GLU A 252 -5.55 13.65 13.12
C GLU A 252 -5.80 13.40 11.63
N THR A 253 -7.00 13.71 11.16
CA THR A 253 -7.35 13.61 9.74
C THR A 253 -8.37 14.66 9.33
N ASP A 254 -8.38 15.00 8.03
CA ASP A 254 -9.46 15.76 7.37
C ASP A 254 -10.33 14.84 6.48
N GLY A 255 -10.21 13.53 6.67
CA GLY A 255 -10.88 12.49 5.89
C GLY A 255 -10.09 12.05 4.65
N TYR A 256 -9.20 12.85 4.10
CA TYR A 256 -8.41 12.55 2.88
C TYR A 256 -6.92 12.41 3.16
N VAL A 257 -6.41 13.16 4.10
CA VAL A 257 -5.03 13.09 4.59
C VAL A 257 -5.07 12.79 6.09
N ALA A 258 -4.23 11.88 6.54
CA ALA A 258 -4.01 11.57 7.94
C ALA A 258 -2.63 12.05 8.37
N GLN A 259 -2.55 12.70 9.53
CA GLN A 259 -1.30 13.04 10.19
C GLN A 259 -1.16 12.24 11.48
N ILE A 260 -0.02 11.56 11.64
CA ILE A 260 0.28 10.70 12.78
C ILE A 260 1.61 11.13 13.38
N LEU A 261 1.58 11.56 14.64
CA LEU A 261 2.78 11.93 15.37
C LEU A 261 3.30 10.72 16.16
N ILE A 262 4.52 10.32 15.88
CA ILE A 262 5.22 9.22 16.52
C ILE A 262 6.36 9.76 17.38
N GLY A 263 6.34 9.50 18.68
CA GLY A 263 7.47 9.72 19.56
C GLY A 263 8.45 8.56 19.49
N ILE A 264 9.72 8.87 19.32
CA ILE A 264 10.81 7.88 19.29
C ILE A 264 11.71 8.10 20.50
N THR A 265 12.00 7.05 21.26
CA THR A 265 12.98 7.02 22.32
C THR A 265 14.04 5.98 21.98
N ALA A 266 15.27 6.41 21.80
CA ALA A 266 16.43 5.55 21.57
C ALA A 266 17.13 5.18 22.90
N PRO A 267 18.09 4.22 22.91
CA PRO A 267 18.99 4.01 24.01
C PRO A 267 19.69 5.30 24.46
N GLU A 268 20.07 5.40 25.75
CA GLU A 268 20.61 6.64 26.35
C GLU A 268 21.92 7.14 25.70
N ASP A 269 22.69 6.26 25.07
CA ASP A 269 23.95 6.58 24.38
C ASP A 269 23.75 7.07 22.93
N ILE A 270 22.52 7.04 22.41
CA ILE A 270 22.16 7.49 21.06
C ILE A 270 21.65 8.92 21.13
N VAL A 271 22.17 9.78 20.25
CA VAL A 271 21.69 11.16 20.09
C VAL A 271 20.86 11.28 18.83
N LEU A 272 19.60 11.63 19.00
CA LEU A 272 18.66 11.94 17.90
C LEU A 272 18.58 13.46 17.69
N SER A 273 18.45 13.92 16.46
CA SER A 273 18.33 15.35 16.17
C SER A 273 17.64 15.60 14.84
N THR A 274 17.04 16.78 14.68
CA THR A 274 16.44 17.23 13.41
C THR A 274 17.49 17.50 12.32
N GLU A 275 18.77 17.64 12.66
CA GLU A 275 19.87 17.75 11.70
C GLU A 275 20.18 16.44 10.98
N LYS A 276 19.75 15.32 11.58
CA LYS A 276 19.83 13.99 11.01
C LYS A 276 18.42 13.39 10.96
N PRO A 277 17.59 13.85 10.00
CA PRO A 277 16.21 13.44 9.94
C PRO A 277 16.08 11.92 9.74
N LEU A 278 15.02 11.36 10.30
CA LEU A 278 14.70 9.94 10.31
C LEU A 278 13.55 9.63 9.38
N HIS A 279 13.54 8.44 8.84
CA HIS A 279 12.40 7.85 8.15
C HIS A 279 12.33 6.34 8.42
N PHE A 280 11.32 5.67 7.88
CA PHE A 280 11.15 4.21 7.94
C PHE A 280 11.48 3.57 6.59
N ALA A 281 12.09 2.39 6.60
CA ALA A 281 12.53 1.72 5.37
C ALA A 281 11.37 1.34 4.44
N ASN A 282 10.21 0.97 5.00
CA ASN A 282 9.02 0.65 4.22
C ASN A 282 8.31 1.91 3.71
N TRP A 283 8.81 2.51 2.65
CA TRP A 283 8.17 3.66 1.99
C TRP A 283 7.75 4.79 2.95
N ARG A 284 8.57 5.04 3.97
CA ARG A 284 8.35 6.11 4.96
C ARG A 284 7.15 5.90 5.89
N GLY A 285 6.88 4.65 6.25
CA GLY A 285 5.69 4.28 7.02
C GLY A 285 4.47 4.07 6.12
N MET A 286 3.63 3.13 6.46
CA MET A 286 2.50 2.72 5.64
C MET A 286 1.26 2.52 6.51
N LEU A 287 0.16 3.16 6.14
CA LEU A 287 -1.16 2.85 6.67
C LEU A 287 -1.86 1.86 5.76
N VAL A 288 -2.27 0.74 6.32
CA VAL A 288 -2.98 -0.33 5.61
C VAL A 288 -4.39 -0.43 6.14
N PRO A 289 -5.42 -0.32 5.28
CA PRO A 289 -6.80 -0.42 5.72
C PRO A 289 -7.16 -1.85 6.10
N ALA A 290 -8.14 -1.98 7.01
CA ALA A 290 -8.59 -3.27 7.51
C ALA A 290 -9.20 -4.18 6.44
N ASP A 291 -9.71 -3.61 5.34
CA ASP A 291 -10.32 -4.34 4.23
C ASP A 291 -9.32 -4.76 3.14
N GLY A 292 -8.04 -4.42 3.32
CA GLY A 292 -6.99 -4.77 2.35
C GLY A 292 -7.03 -3.97 1.05
N SER A 293 -7.77 -2.85 1.01
CA SER A 293 -7.73 -1.91 -0.10
C SER A 293 -6.39 -1.17 -0.17
N GLU A 294 -6.28 -0.16 -1.01
CA GLU A 294 -5.02 0.54 -1.25
C GLU A 294 -4.42 1.13 0.04
N ALA A 295 -3.15 0.85 0.29
CA ALA A 295 -2.40 1.42 1.40
C ALA A 295 -2.12 2.92 1.20
N ALA A 296 -2.04 3.67 2.29
CA ALA A 296 -1.69 5.07 2.27
C ALA A 296 -0.20 5.27 2.55
N PHE A 297 0.39 6.23 1.86
CA PHE A 297 1.80 6.61 1.97
C PHE A 297 1.92 8.12 2.04
N GLY A 298 3.09 8.60 2.43
CA GLY A 298 3.37 10.03 2.37
C GLY A 298 4.67 10.44 3.06
N PRO A 299 4.96 11.74 3.09
CA PRO A 299 6.19 12.27 3.66
C PRO A 299 6.30 12.02 5.16
N VAL A 300 7.56 11.97 5.59
CA VAL A 300 7.97 11.83 7.00
C VAL A 300 8.81 13.02 7.38
N ASN A 301 8.40 13.75 8.40
CA ASN A 301 9.12 14.92 8.92
C ASN A 301 9.61 14.66 10.34
N THR A 302 10.90 14.84 10.58
CA THR A 302 11.49 14.75 11.91
C THR A 302 11.35 16.09 12.64
N LEU A 303 10.81 16.09 13.85
CA LEU A 303 10.49 17.26 14.65
C LEU A 303 11.20 17.19 16.02
N ASP A 304 11.57 18.33 16.56
CA ASP A 304 11.99 18.45 17.96
C ASP A 304 10.78 18.17 18.87
N ASP A 305 10.91 17.25 19.82
CA ASP A 305 9.82 16.90 20.75
C ASP A 305 9.70 17.86 21.94
N GLY A 306 10.63 18.78 22.09
CA GLY A 306 10.66 19.83 23.12
C GLY A 306 10.91 19.34 24.55
N ASP A 307 11.25 18.05 24.77
CA ASP A 307 11.46 17.51 26.10
C ASP A 307 12.89 17.70 26.66
N GLY A 308 13.79 18.15 25.79
CA GLY A 308 15.18 18.47 26.09
C GLY A 308 16.11 17.27 26.32
N LYS A 309 15.64 16.05 26.01
CA LYS A 309 16.48 14.85 26.04
C LYS A 309 17.14 14.63 24.69
N ALA A 310 18.38 14.16 24.72
CA ALA A 310 19.14 13.93 23.50
C ALA A 310 18.75 12.64 22.76
N ASN A 311 18.10 11.70 23.42
CA ASN A 311 17.73 10.39 22.89
C ASN A 311 16.24 10.27 22.54
N THR A 312 15.52 11.38 22.51
CA THR A 312 14.10 11.44 22.09
C THR A 312 13.92 12.39 20.92
N ILE A 313 12.94 12.09 20.07
CA ILE A 313 12.58 12.91 18.94
C ILE A 313 11.17 12.55 18.47
N ASP A 314 10.48 13.44 17.80
CA ASP A 314 9.19 13.18 17.17
C ASP A 314 9.33 13.03 15.65
N VAL A 315 8.47 12.19 15.08
CA VAL A 315 8.35 12.00 13.64
C VAL A 315 6.88 12.16 13.26
N LEU A 316 6.61 13.09 12.35
CA LEU A 316 5.29 13.32 11.80
C LEU A 316 5.17 12.60 10.46
N LEU A 317 4.23 11.67 10.38
CA LEU A 317 3.82 11.00 9.16
C LEU A 317 2.61 11.73 8.58
N THR A 318 2.69 12.14 7.32
CA THR A 318 1.54 12.64 6.57
C THR A 318 1.18 11.59 5.53
N GLN A 319 -0.02 11.03 5.59
CA GLN A 319 -0.41 9.86 4.82
C GLN A 319 -1.62 10.17 3.93
N SER A 320 -1.54 9.80 2.66
CA SER A 320 -2.65 9.91 1.71
C SER A 320 -2.78 8.65 0.87
N VAL A 321 -3.96 8.43 0.28
CA VAL A 321 -4.22 7.36 -0.67
C VAL A 321 -4.16 7.92 -2.08
N THR A 322 -3.38 7.30 -2.95
CA THR A 322 -3.16 7.77 -4.33
C THR A 322 -4.39 7.58 -5.23
N ALA A 323 -5.33 6.71 -4.85
CA ALA A 323 -6.50 6.42 -5.67
C ALA A 323 -7.39 7.66 -5.91
N LYS A 324 -7.55 8.01 -7.16
CA LYS A 324 -8.23 9.24 -7.61
C LYS A 324 -9.73 9.33 -7.28
N ASN A 325 -10.36 8.27 -6.75
CA ASN A 325 -11.82 8.15 -6.60
C ASN A 325 -12.27 7.64 -5.22
N THR A 326 -11.44 7.64 -4.20
CA THR A 326 -11.87 7.21 -2.87
C THR A 326 -12.63 8.33 -2.16
N ASP A 327 -13.84 8.02 -1.72
CA ASP A 327 -14.59 8.84 -0.78
C ASP A 327 -13.87 8.80 0.57
N ALA A 328 -13.27 9.92 1.00
CA ALA A 328 -12.69 10.15 2.33
C ALA A 328 -12.13 8.87 3.03
N PRO A 329 -10.97 8.35 2.61
CA PRO A 329 -10.46 7.05 3.10
C PRO A 329 -10.25 7.00 4.61
N PHE A 330 -9.97 8.16 5.23
CA PHE A 330 -9.76 8.31 6.66
C PHE A 330 -10.99 8.91 7.38
N ALA A 331 -12.18 8.71 6.85
CA ALA A 331 -13.41 9.19 7.49
C ALA A 331 -13.58 8.63 8.91
N ALA A 332 -14.34 9.35 9.72
CA ALA A 332 -14.67 8.91 11.07
C ALA A 332 -15.34 7.51 11.06
N GLY A 333 -14.81 6.60 11.88
CA GLY A 333 -15.21 5.19 11.94
C GLY A 333 -14.29 4.25 11.16
N SER A 334 -13.39 4.74 10.32
CA SER A 334 -12.43 3.89 9.62
C SER A 334 -11.30 3.42 10.57
N THR A 335 -10.77 2.22 10.29
CA THR A 335 -9.69 1.60 11.07
C THR A 335 -8.59 1.13 10.13
N TRP A 336 -7.35 1.38 10.53
CA TRP A 336 -6.14 1.13 9.77
C TRP A 336 -5.08 0.51 10.66
N THR A 337 -4.05 -0.07 10.08
CA THR A 337 -2.85 -0.48 10.79
C THR A 337 -1.66 0.31 10.24
N LEU A 338 -0.94 0.98 11.13
CA LEU A 338 0.32 1.64 10.79
C LEU A 338 1.45 0.63 10.90
N TYR A 339 2.16 0.40 9.80
CA TYR A 339 3.35 -0.43 9.71
C TYR A 339 4.59 0.45 9.60
N LEU A 340 5.55 0.25 10.49
CA LEU A 340 6.82 0.96 10.51
C LEU A 340 7.94 -0.08 10.55
N VAL A 341 8.77 -0.12 9.50
CA VAL A 341 9.87 -1.09 9.38
C VAL A 341 11.18 -0.33 9.39
N ASP A 342 12.12 -0.76 10.19
CA ASP A 342 13.43 -0.19 10.39
C ASP A 342 13.44 1.34 10.54
N LEU A 343 14.30 1.83 11.35
CA LEU A 343 14.51 3.27 11.49
C LEU A 343 15.80 3.66 10.80
N VAL A 344 15.75 4.60 9.88
CA VAL A 344 16.80 4.92 8.94
C VAL A 344 17.09 6.42 8.95
N TYR A 345 18.34 6.82 8.76
CA TYR A 345 18.70 8.23 8.55
C TYR A 345 18.41 8.65 7.12
N SER A 346 17.55 9.66 6.92
CA SER A 346 17.12 10.14 5.60
C SER A 346 18.26 10.65 4.70
N SER A 347 19.36 11.09 5.30
CA SER A 347 20.49 11.67 4.55
C SER A 347 21.50 10.64 4.02
N THR A 348 21.53 9.45 4.59
CA THR A 348 22.55 8.43 4.30
C THR A 348 21.96 7.06 3.98
N ASP A 349 20.66 6.86 4.18
CA ASP A 349 19.97 5.56 4.16
C ASP A 349 20.60 4.51 5.11
N GLU A 350 21.38 4.98 6.09
CA GLU A 350 21.99 4.12 7.11
C GLU A 350 20.92 3.70 8.12
N THR A 351 20.78 2.40 8.33
CA THR A 351 19.84 1.85 9.30
C THR A 351 20.33 2.15 10.71
N LEU A 352 19.55 2.94 11.45
CA LEU A 352 19.79 3.24 12.85
C LEU A 352 19.44 2.04 13.74
N THR A 353 18.32 1.38 13.45
CA THR A 353 17.92 0.13 14.08
C THR A 353 16.97 -0.64 13.19
N GLU A 354 17.17 -1.95 13.14
CA GLU A 354 16.20 -2.87 12.57
C GLU A 354 15.02 -3.02 13.53
N GLY A 355 13.81 -3.20 13.00
CA GLY A 355 12.61 -3.44 13.79
C GLY A 355 11.34 -3.37 12.96
N GLU A 356 10.28 -3.94 13.50
CA GLU A 356 8.97 -3.93 12.89
C GLU A 356 7.94 -3.52 13.94
N TRP A 357 7.35 -2.34 13.79
CA TRP A 357 6.34 -1.82 14.71
C TRP A 357 5.00 -1.73 14.00
N GLN A 358 3.96 -2.16 14.70
CA GLN A 358 2.60 -2.15 14.18
C GLN A 358 1.67 -1.50 15.20
N PHE A 359 0.91 -0.50 14.75
CA PHE A 359 -0.03 0.22 15.61
C PHE A 359 -1.41 0.28 14.97
N PRO A 360 -2.50 -0.01 15.71
CA PRO A 360 -3.83 0.24 15.20
C PRO A 360 -4.09 1.74 15.21
N ILE A 361 -4.63 2.22 14.13
CA ILE A 361 -5.05 3.60 13.98
C ILE A 361 -6.56 3.59 13.76
N SER A 362 -7.28 4.34 14.58
CA SER A 362 -8.73 4.51 14.44
C SER A 362 -9.04 6.00 14.29
N PHE A 363 -9.81 6.32 13.28
CA PHE A 363 -10.29 7.67 13.05
C PHE A 363 -11.69 7.79 13.64
N GLY A 364 -11.85 8.60 14.67
CA GLY A 364 -13.10 8.89 15.34
C GLY A 364 -13.53 10.33 15.12
N ALA A 365 -14.70 10.69 15.62
CA ALA A 365 -15.18 12.08 15.55
C ALA A 365 -14.26 13.09 16.27
N ASP A 366 -13.48 12.62 17.24
CA ASP A 366 -12.60 13.48 18.06
C ASP A 366 -11.30 13.85 17.34
N ASN A 367 -10.90 13.08 16.33
CA ASN A 367 -9.66 13.30 15.58
C ASN A 367 -9.85 13.44 14.06
N CYS A 368 -11.11 13.55 13.62
CA CYS A 368 -11.48 13.81 12.22
C CYS A 368 -12.11 15.20 12.09
N ASP A 369 -11.44 16.09 11.37
CA ASP A 369 -11.97 17.42 11.01
C ASP A 369 -12.34 17.41 9.52
N ASP A 370 -13.55 17.03 9.22
CA ASP A 370 -14.10 16.86 7.86
C ASP A 370 -14.61 18.17 7.24
N ARG A 371 -14.33 19.31 7.87
CA ARG A 371 -14.72 20.63 7.34
C ARG A 371 -14.02 20.91 6.03
N GLU A 372 -14.78 21.45 5.07
CA GLU A 372 -14.33 21.82 3.74
C GLU A 372 -14.76 23.24 3.39
N LEU A 373 -13.85 24.02 2.83
CA LEU A 373 -14.17 25.28 2.17
C LEU A 373 -14.21 25.06 0.66
N GLU A 374 -15.38 25.24 0.06
CA GLU A 374 -15.52 25.29 -1.39
C GLU A 374 -15.47 26.75 -1.87
N LEU A 375 -14.39 27.10 -2.58
CA LEU A 375 -14.05 28.51 -2.88
C LEU A 375 -14.52 28.99 -4.26
N LEU A 376 -14.99 28.08 -5.14
CA LEU A 376 -15.52 28.41 -6.44
C LEU A 376 -17.03 28.24 -6.45
N THR A 377 -17.74 29.33 -6.78
CA THR A 377 -19.20 29.31 -6.98
C THR A 377 -19.59 29.33 -8.46
N SER A 378 -18.64 29.52 -9.35
CA SER A 378 -18.80 29.51 -10.81
C SER A 378 -17.54 28.96 -11.47
N PRO A 379 -17.65 28.18 -12.54
CA PRO A 379 -16.49 27.66 -13.27
C PRO A 379 -15.59 28.80 -13.76
N ILE A 380 -14.28 28.57 -13.65
CA ILE A 380 -13.24 29.45 -14.17
C ILE A 380 -12.32 28.68 -15.09
N LEU A 381 -11.57 29.39 -15.96
CA LEU A 381 -10.44 28.82 -16.67
C LEU A 381 -9.19 29.00 -15.83
N MET A 382 -8.56 27.89 -15.45
CA MET A 382 -7.35 27.88 -14.66
C MET A 382 -6.18 27.39 -15.50
N LYS A 383 -5.06 28.12 -15.45
CA LYS A 383 -3.83 27.73 -16.15
C LYS A 383 -3.12 26.62 -15.40
N ALA A 384 -2.65 25.63 -16.15
CA ALA A 384 -1.87 24.52 -15.62
C ALA A 384 -0.72 24.17 -16.54
N GLY A 385 0.39 23.74 -15.96
CA GLY A 385 1.50 23.16 -16.70
C GLY A 385 1.13 21.78 -17.26
N THR A 386 1.38 21.54 -18.54
CA THR A 386 1.11 20.26 -19.20
C THR A 386 2.40 19.58 -19.69
N GLY A 387 3.55 20.21 -19.55
CA GLY A 387 4.84 19.66 -19.96
C GLY A 387 5.94 20.71 -19.91
N TRP A 388 7.12 20.31 -20.39
CA TRP A 388 8.33 21.15 -20.42
C TRP A 388 8.90 21.19 -21.84
N LEU A 389 9.21 22.39 -22.30
CA LEU A 389 10.00 22.55 -23.51
C LEU A 389 11.49 22.26 -23.24
N PRO A 390 12.29 21.91 -24.28
CA PRO A 390 13.71 21.62 -24.12
C PRO A 390 14.55 22.76 -23.50
N ASP A 391 14.04 23.99 -23.53
CA ASP A 391 14.67 25.18 -22.92
C ASP A 391 14.24 25.40 -21.46
N GLY A 392 13.44 24.48 -20.91
CA GLY A 392 12.91 24.56 -19.54
C GLY A 392 11.66 25.45 -19.38
N THR A 393 11.07 25.88 -20.48
CA THR A 393 9.80 26.66 -20.43
C THR A 393 8.61 25.71 -20.29
N ASP A 394 7.71 26.04 -19.36
CA ASP A 394 6.47 25.28 -19.14
C ASP A 394 5.55 25.39 -20.37
N VAL A 395 5.00 24.27 -20.81
CA VAL A 395 3.84 24.25 -21.70
C VAL A 395 2.61 24.43 -20.84
N VAL A 396 1.81 25.45 -21.13
CA VAL A 396 0.65 25.83 -20.31
C VAL A 396 -0.63 25.69 -21.13
N MET A 397 -1.64 25.08 -20.52
CA MET A 397 -2.98 25.00 -21.06
C MET A 397 -3.99 25.57 -20.03
N GLU A 398 -5.12 26.09 -20.50
CA GLU A 398 -6.21 26.53 -19.63
C GLU A 398 -7.23 25.40 -19.51
N PHE A 399 -7.65 25.07 -18.29
CA PHE A 399 -8.65 24.04 -18.03
C PHE A 399 -9.86 24.65 -17.33
N PRO A 400 -11.08 24.22 -17.68
CA PRO A 400 -12.26 24.57 -16.92
C PRO A 400 -12.22 23.87 -15.55
N VAL A 401 -12.26 24.69 -14.49
CA VAL A 401 -12.28 24.22 -13.09
C VAL A 401 -13.61 24.64 -12.48
N SER A 402 -14.35 23.66 -11.96
CA SER A 402 -15.66 23.87 -11.35
C SER A 402 -15.60 24.16 -9.86
N SER A 403 -14.57 23.65 -9.15
CA SER A 403 -14.44 23.78 -7.71
C SER A 403 -12.98 23.75 -7.27
N PHE A 404 -12.67 24.55 -6.25
CA PHE A 404 -11.46 24.44 -5.44
C PHE A 404 -11.88 24.16 -4.01
N LYS A 405 -11.51 23.00 -3.50
CA LYS A 405 -11.86 22.52 -2.17
C LYS A 405 -10.63 22.57 -1.28
N LEU A 406 -10.73 23.27 -0.15
CA LEU A 406 -9.67 23.39 0.84
C LEU A 406 -10.12 22.75 2.15
N ARG A 407 -9.26 21.90 2.71
CA ARG A 407 -9.44 21.22 3.99
C ARG A 407 -8.25 21.49 4.91
N LYS A 408 -8.29 20.94 6.11
CA LYS A 408 -7.23 21.16 7.11
C LYS A 408 -5.85 20.68 6.62
N PHE A 409 -5.78 19.50 6.02
CA PHE A 409 -4.52 18.85 5.61
C PHE A 409 -4.45 18.60 4.10
N SER A 410 -5.52 18.88 3.36
CA SER A 410 -5.60 18.59 1.94
C SER A 410 -6.33 19.67 1.17
N ASN A 411 -6.17 19.62 -0.15
CA ASN A 411 -6.90 20.46 -1.06
C ASN A 411 -7.21 19.69 -2.35
N LYS A 412 -8.20 20.12 -3.11
CA LYS A 412 -8.59 19.47 -4.36
C LYS A 412 -9.06 20.49 -5.39
N ILE A 413 -8.48 20.41 -6.58
CA ILE A 413 -8.94 21.11 -7.77
C ILE A 413 -9.85 20.18 -8.55
N VAL A 414 -11.09 20.59 -8.77
CA VAL A 414 -12.09 19.76 -9.51
C VAL A 414 -12.25 20.32 -10.91
N ARG A 415 -11.78 19.59 -11.92
CA ARG A 415 -11.94 19.92 -13.33
C ARG A 415 -13.40 19.75 -13.75
N ASP A 416 -13.91 20.66 -14.57
CA ASP A 416 -15.21 20.50 -15.25
C ASP A 416 -15.01 19.71 -16.56
N THR A 417 -14.92 18.39 -16.44
CA THR A 417 -14.64 17.49 -17.57
C THR A 417 -15.73 17.56 -18.66
N ALA A 418 -16.94 18.03 -18.33
CA ALA A 418 -18.00 18.22 -19.31
C ALA A 418 -17.75 19.44 -20.23
N ALA A 419 -17.08 20.46 -19.71
CA ALA A 419 -16.72 21.67 -20.45
C ALA A 419 -15.37 21.56 -21.18
N GLU A 420 -14.60 20.50 -20.95
CA GLU A 420 -13.29 20.30 -21.57
C GLU A 420 -13.38 19.97 -23.06
N THR A 421 -12.42 20.49 -23.83
CA THR A 421 -12.18 20.09 -25.21
C THR A 421 -11.55 18.68 -25.28
N GLU A 422 -11.51 18.07 -26.46
CA GLU A 422 -10.86 16.78 -26.68
C GLU A 422 -9.35 16.85 -26.39
N GLU A 423 -8.69 17.97 -26.73
CA GLU A 423 -7.28 18.23 -26.45
C GLU A 423 -7.02 18.30 -24.93
N GLN A 424 -7.87 19.04 -24.18
CA GLN A 424 -7.74 19.13 -22.71
C GLN A 424 -7.96 17.78 -22.02
N ARG A 425 -8.86 16.93 -22.53
CA ARG A 425 -9.08 15.58 -21.98
C ARG A 425 -7.92 14.62 -22.25
N ALA A 426 -7.17 14.82 -23.32
CA ALA A 426 -6.04 13.99 -23.68
C ALA A 426 -4.81 14.24 -22.76
N GLU A 427 -4.79 15.39 -22.07
CA GLU A 427 -3.70 15.73 -21.14
C GLU A 427 -3.81 14.97 -19.82
N SER A 428 -2.92 14.00 -19.62
CA SER A 428 -2.87 13.16 -18.42
C SER A 428 -2.01 13.72 -17.29
N TYR A 429 -1.01 14.55 -17.62
CA TYR A 429 -0.14 15.22 -16.66
C TYR A 429 -0.43 16.71 -16.63
N THR A 430 -0.90 17.20 -15.47
CA THR A 430 -1.34 18.59 -15.34
C THR A 430 -0.96 19.12 -13.97
N ASP A 431 -0.11 20.15 -13.95
CA ASP A 431 0.28 20.83 -12.73
C ASP A 431 -0.51 22.14 -12.58
N PHE A 432 -1.47 22.15 -11.68
CA PHE A 432 -2.25 23.34 -11.33
C PHE A 432 -1.62 24.20 -10.23
N TYR A 433 -0.68 23.62 -9.48
CA TYR A 433 -0.17 24.27 -8.26
C TYR A 433 0.86 25.34 -8.56
N ARG A 434 1.58 25.19 -9.67
CA ARG A 434 2.66 26.09 -10.04
C ARG A 434 2.52 26.60 -11.47
N TRP A 435 2.65 27.91 -11.64
CA TRP A 435 2.75 28.51 -12.96
C TRP A 435 3.63 29.78 -12.89
N ASN A 436 4.55 29.92 -13.82
CA ASN A 436 5.47 31.06 -13.95
C ASN A 436 6.19 31.42 -12.65
N GLY A 437 6.61 30.42 -11.89
CA GLY A 437 7.31 30.60 -10.60
C GLY A 437 6.42 30.99 -9.41
N HIS A 438 5.11 31.06 -9.62
CA HIS A 438 4.13 31.34 -8.56
C HIS A 438 3.34 30.06 -8.22
N PHE A 439 3.05 29.88 -6.95
CA PHE A 439 2.25 28.77 -6.43
C PHE A 439 0.84 29.22 -6.09
N ILE A 440 -0.08 28.26 -5.98
CA ILE A 440 -1.34 28.48 -5.27
C ILE A 440 -0.99 28.85 -3.83
N CYS A 441 -1.59 29.90 -3.31
CA CYS A 441 -1.29 30.39 -1.98
C CYS A 441 -2.57 30.62 -1.18
N VAL A 442 -2.68 29.98 -0.03
CA VAL A 442 -3.73 30.29 0.95
C VAL A 442 -3.30 31.53 1.72
N VAL A 443 -4.13 32.57 1.72
CA VAL A 443 -3.87 33.82 2.45
C VAL A 443 -4.79 33.86 3.66
N MET A 444 -4.19 33.94 4.84
CA MET A 444 -4.87 34.02 6.11
C MET A 444 -5.29 35.44 6.44
N LYS A 445 -6.28 35.62 7.33
CA LYS A 445 -6.79 36.93 7.77
C LYS A 445 -5.72 37.81 8.42
N ASP A 446 -4.67 37.25 9.00
CA ASP A 446 -3.53 37.96 9.56
C ASP A 446 -2.47 38.33 8.51
N GLY A 447 -2.67 37.95 7.26
CA GLY A 447 -1.75 38.18 6.13
C GLY A 447 -0.71 37.11 5.93
N THR A 448 -0.68 36.06 6.77
CA THR A 448 0.19 34.89 6.58
C THR A 448 -0.14 34.20 5.26
N ARG A 449 0.89 33.73 4.56
CA ARG A 449 0.76 33.05 3.28
C ARG A 449 1.27 31.62 3.41
N ILE A 450 0.46 30.64 2.95
CA ILE A 450 0.79 29.21 2.92
C ILE A 450 0.76 28.80 1.45
N GLU A 451 1.91 28.40 0.91
CA GLU A 451 2.01 27.90 -0.46
C GLU A 451 1.56 26.44 -0.50
N LEU A 452 0.76 26.10 -1.52
CA LEU A 452 0.33 24.75 -1.78
C LEU A 452 1.15 24.19 -2.95
N TRP A 453 1.83 23.09 -2.70
CA TRP A 453 2.71 22.45 -3.68
C TRP A 453 2.04 21.23 -4.34
N ASP A 454 1.08 20.64 -3.69
CA ASP A 454 0.36 19.46 -4.12
C ASP A 454 -1.02 19.38 -3.43
N GLN A 455 -1.71 18.26 -3.58
CA GLN A 455 -3.01 17.98 -2.94
C GLN A 455 -2.92 17.88 -1.41
N GLU A 456 -1.75 17.59 -0.88
CA GLU A 456 -1.46 17.59 0.55
C GLU A 456 -0.97 18.99 0.97
N ASN A 457 -1.41 19.44 2.14
CA ASN A 457 -0.93 20.68 2.72
C ASN A 457 0.26 20.39 3.64
N ASP A 458 1.40 21.01 3.42
CA ASP A 458 2.60 20.85 4.26
C ASP A 458 2.35 21.20 5.72
N SER A 459 1.36 22.05 5.98
CA SER A 459 0.94 22.51 7.30
C SER A 459 -0.57 22.49 7.43
N ALA A 460 -1.04 22.21 8.66
CA ALA A 460 -2.47 22.29 8.97
C ALA A 460 -3.01 23.72 8.74
N ILE A 461 -4.11 23.82 8.02
CA ILE A 461 -4.78 25.09 7.72
C ILE A 461 -5.98 25.28 8.64
N ASP A 462 -5.98 26.35 9.42
CA ASP A 462 -7.19 26.77 10.13
C ASP A 462 -8.17 27.42 9.16
N LEU A 463 -9.14 26.66 8.71
CA LEU A 463 -10.14 27.09 7.74
C LEU A 463 -10.94 28.32 8.17
N THR A 464 -11.04 28.58 9.48
CA THR A 464 -11.73 29.76 10.03
C THR A 464 -10.95 31.04 9.83
N GLN A 465 -9.64 30.94 9.62
CA GLN A 465 -8.71 32.06 9.44
C GLN A 465 -8.36 32.34 7.98
N VAL A 466 -8.87 31.56 7.04
CA VAL A 466 -8.65 31.81 5.60
C VAL A 466 -9.39 33.08 5.18
N ASP A 467 -8.69 33.98 4.49
CA ASP A 467 -9.24 35.18 3.86
C ASP A 467 -9.59 34.91 2.40
N TYR A 468 -8.62 34.41 1.62
CA TYR A 468 -8.82 33.99 0.23
C TYR A 468 -7.72 33.00 -0.21
N VAL A 469 -7.93 32.36 -1.35
CA VAL A 469 -6.87 31.66 -2.07
C VAL A 469 -6.44 32.46 -3.29
N LEU A 470 -5.12 32.60 -3.45
CA LEU A 470 -4.50 33.29 -4.58
C LEU A 470 -3.99 32.23 -5.56
N LEU A 471 -4.51 32.24 -6.79
CA LEU A 471 -4.03 31.38 -7.86
C LEU A 471 -2.72 31.91 -8.47
N PRO A 472 -1.93 31.08 -9.17
CA PRO A 472 -0.64 31.46 -9.76
C PRO A 472 -0.74 32.61 -10.77
N ASP A 473 -1.89 32.85 -11.40
CA ASP A 473 -2.13 33.95 -12.33
C ASP A 473 -2.56 35.25 -11.63
N GLY A 474 -2.62 35.27 -10.30
CA GLY A 474 -3.04 36.41 -9.50
C GLY A 474 -4.55 36.48 -9.23
N THR A 475 -5.35 35.53 -9.73
CA THR A 475 -6.78 35.47 -9.44
C THR A 475 -7.00 35.15 -7.96
N LYS A 476 -7.89 35.88 -7.33
CA LYS A 476 -8.29 35.66 -5.93
C LYS A 476 -9.59 34.92 -5.87
N LEU A 477 -9.59 33.81 -5.11
CA LEU A 477 -10.79 33.05 -4.78
C LEU A 477 -11.22 33.40 -3.35
N PRO A 478 -12.24 34.29 -3.18
CA PRO A 478 -12.67 34.67 -1.85
C PRO A 478 -13.36 33.54 -1.12
N VAL A 479 -13.21 33.47 0.20
CA VAL A 479 -14.01 32.58 1.04
C VAL A 479 -15.47 33.03 0.98
N PRO A 480 -16.42 32.13 0.67
CA PRO A 480 -17.84 32.46 0.67
C PRO A 480 -18.27 33.01 2.03
N ALA A 481 -19.10 34.07 2.04
CA ALA A 481 -19.70 34.52 3.28
C ALA A 481 -20.50 33.38 3.89
N ALA A 482 -20.29 33.10 5.18
CA ALA A 482 -21.04 32.07 5.88
C ALA A 482 -22.55 32.30 5.67
N GLN A 483 -23.22 31.30 5.08
CA GLN A 483 -24.68 31.32 4.87
C GLN A 483 -25.38 31.09 6.20
#